data_6da462a1e9c01b378e462d4d08dce0eb
#
_entry.id   6da462a1e9c01b378e462d4d08dce0eb
#
_cell.length_a   1.000
_cell.length_b   1.000
_cell.length_c   1.000
_cell.angle_alpha   90.00
_cell.angle_beta   90.00
_cell.angle_gamma   90.00
#
_symmetry.space_group_name_H-M   'P 1'
#
loop_
_entity.id
_entity.type
_entity.pdbx_description
1 polymer ?
#
loop_
_entity_poly.entity_id
_entity_poly.type
_entity_poly.pdbx_seq_one_letter_code
_entity_poly.pdbx_strand_id
1 'polypeptide(L)'
;METANWRNFFPRVGVGTDAHQIGADRECWMAGLHFPDDKGCIGHSDADVVVHALIDALLSAAGIGDLGTIFGVGRPEYDDVTGERLLTETRELLADSGWVALNAPGQTVSYTHL
;
A
#
# COMPACT_ATOMS: atom_id res chain seq x y z
N MET A 1 0.68 23.59 30.69
CA MET A 1 1.44 23.98 29.52
C MET A 1 0.83 23.33 28.28
N GLU A 2 0.58 24.10 27.29
CA GLU A 2 0.01 23.60 26.07
C GLU A 2 1.04 22.83 25.30
N THR A 3 0.69 21.63 24.86
CA THR A 3 1.59 20.80 24.07
C THR A 3 1.67 21.35 22.65
N ALA A 4 2.88 21.55 22.15
CA ALA A 4 3.06 21.97 20.76
C ALA A 4 2.43 20.96 19.81
N ASN A 5 1.79 21.45 18.77
CA ASN A 5 1.23 20.57 17.73
C ASN A 5 2.33 20.23 16.72
N TRP A 6 3.08 19.19 17.01
CA TRP A 6 4.21 18.73 16.22
C TRP A 6 3.84 18.42 14.77
N ARG A 7 2.59 18.02 14.51
CA ARG A 7 2.12 17.70 13.17
C ARG A 7 2.16 18.89 12.21
N ASN A 8 2.11 20.11 12.75
CA ASN A 8 2.15 21.33 11.94
C ASN A 8 3.57 21.73 11.55
N PHE A 9 4.59 21.14 12.17
CA PHE A 9 5.97 21.57 11.99
C PHE A 9 6.89 20.53 11.41
N PHE A 10 6.59 19.24 11.60
CA PHE A 10 7.50 18.18 11.24
C PHE A 10 6.82 17.14 10.34
N PRO A 11 7.42 16.84 9.20
CA PRO A 11 6.95 15.73 8.40
C PRO A 11 7.21 14.41 9.13
N ARG A 12 6.40 13.40 8.83
CA ARG A 12 6.61 12.03 9.28
C ARG A 12 7.12 11.17 8.14
N VAL A 13 7.88 10.16 8.50
CA VAL A 13 8.42 9.19 7.56
C VAL A 13 7.87 7.82 7.90
N GLY A 14 7.49 7.08 6.89
CA GLY A 14 7.05 5.70 7.02
C GLY A 14 7.80 4.82 6.05
N VAL A 15 7.92 3.54 6.40
CA VAL A 15 8.51 2.52 5.55
C VAL A 15 7.50 1.41 5.38
N GLY A 16 7.35 0.94 4.15
CA GLY A 16 6.51 -0.20 3.84
C GLY A 16 7.27 -1.18 2.97
N THR A 17 7.09 -2.45 3.24
CA THR A 17 7.65 -3.54 2.44
C THR A 17 6.57 -4.57 2.18
N ASP A 18 6.66 -5.24 1.04
CA ASP A 18 5.75 -6.32 0.71
C ASP A 18 6.46 -7.32 -0.19
N ALA A 19 6.02 -8.55 -0.15
CA ALA A 19 6.57 -9.61 -0.97
C ALA A 19 5.46 -10.58 -1.35
N HIS A 20 5.40 -10.94 -2.63
CA HIS A 20 4.43 -11.88 -3.16
C HIS A 20 5.11 -12.88 -4.07
N GLN A 21 4.61 -14.09 -4.07
CA GLN A 21 5.03 -15.12 -5.03
C GLN A 21 4.42 -14.81 -6.40
N ILE A 22 5.22 -14.97 -7.45
CA ILE A 22 4.74 -14.83 -8.82
C ILE A 22 3.99 -16.10 -9.22
N GLY A 23 2.82 -15.95 -9.82
CA GLY A 23 1.97 -17.04 -10.25
C GLY A 23 1.68 -17.00 -11.76
N ALA A 24 1.73 -18.16 -12.42
CA ALA A 24 1.63 -18.25 -13.87
C ALA A 24 0.32 -17.73 -14.45
N ASP A 25 -0.78 -17.91 -13.71
CA ASP A 25 -2.13 -17.61 -14.20
C ASP A 25 -2.71 -16.32 -13.62
N ARG A 26 -1.86 -15.43 -13.12
CA ARG A 26 -2.31 -14.18 -12.52
C ARG A 26 -1.97 -13.00 -13.41
N GLU A 27 -2.90 -12.05 -13.49
CA GLU A 27 -2.64 -10.77 -14.13
C GLU A 27 -1.59 -10.01 -13.35
N CYS A 28 -0.72 -9.30 -14.06
CA CYS A 28 0.35 -8.53 -13.44
C CYS A 28 -0.08 -7.07 -13.27
N TRP A 29 -0.23 -6.67 -12.02
CA TRP A 29 -0.50 -5.29 -11.63
C TRP A 29 0.65 -4.79 -10.76
N MET A 30 1.29 -3.71 -11.18
CA MET A 30 2.40 -3.09 -10.46
C MET A 30 2.22 -1.58 -10.45
N ALA A 31 2.19 -1.00 -9.26
CA ALA A 31 1.99 0.43 -9.06
C ALA A 31 0.70 0.95 -9.74
N GLY A 32 -0.34 0.14 -9.76
CA GLY A 32 -1.61 0.47 -10.37
C GLY A 32 -1.66 0.31 -11.88
N LEU A 33 -0.59 -0.18 -12.50
CA LEU A 33 -0.51 -0.39 -13.95
C LEU A 33 -0.62 -1.86 -14.29
N HIS A 34 -1.33 -2.16 -15.38
CA HIS A 34 -1.50 -3.52 -15.88
C HIS A 34 -0.43 -3.86 -16.92
N PHE A 35 0.26 -4.97 -16.70
CA PHE A 35 1.29 -5.49 -17.59
C PHE A 35 0.81 -6.83 -18.18
N PRO A 36 0.13 -6.81 -19.34
CA PRO A 36 -0.57 -7.99 -19.86
C PRO A 36 0.36 -9.12 -20.28
N ASP A 37 1.62 -8.84 -20.60
CA ASP A 37 2.58 -9.83 -21.05
C ASP A 37 3.41 -10.44 -19.91
N ASP A 38 3.21 -10.00 -18.68
CA ASP A 38 3.96 -10.46 -17.53
C ASP A 38 3.09 -11.27 -16.58
N LYS A 39 3.74 -12.13 -15.81
CA LYS A 39 3.08 -12.91 -14.76
C LYS A 39 2.88 -12.07 -13.52
N GLY A 40 1.67 -12.10 -12.99
CA GLY A 40 1.33 -11.39 -11.76
C GLY A 40 1.64 -12.15 -10.50
N CYS A 41 1.40 -11.50 -9.39
CA CYS A 41 1.62 -12.08 -8.07
C CYS A 41 0.39 -12.82 -7.58
N ILE A 42 0.61 -13.79 -6.71
CA ILE A 42 -0.44 -14.50 -5.99
C ILE A 42 -0.74 -13.72 -4.70
N GLY A 43 -2.00 -13.46 -4.44
CA GLY A 43 -2.41 -12.75 -3.23
C GLY A 43 -3.83 -12.22 -3.34
N HIS A 44 -4.23 -11.46 -2.34
CA HIS A 44 -5.54 -10.83 -2.30
C HIS A 44 -5.61 -9.65 -3.27
N SER A 45 -6.81 -9.32 -3.70
CA SER A 45 -7.08 -8.28 -4.69
C SER A 45 -6.32 -8.55 -5.99
N ASP A 46 -5.71 -7.53 -6.58
CA ASP A 46 -4.85 -7.67 -7.75
C ASP A 46 -3.40 -8.04 -7.39
N ALA A 47 -3.13 -8.23 -6.10
CA ALA A 47 -1.81 -8.57 -5.57
C ALA A 47 -0.71 -7.60 -6.03
N ASP A 48 -1.05 -6.31 -6.12
CA ASP A 48 -0.10 -5.26 -6.48
C ASP A 48 0.85 -4.99 -5.32
N VAL A 49 2.02 -5.62 -5.37
CA VAL A 49 3.01 -5.56 -4.30
C VAL A 49 3.51 -4.13 -4.05
N VAL A 50 3.58 -3.33 -5.10
CA VAL A 50 4.04 -1.93 -4.98
C VAL A 50 3.02 -1.09 -4.23
N VAL A 51 1.75 -1.21 -4.59
CA VAL A 51 0.66 -0.49 -3.92
C VAL A 51 0.53 -0.92 -2.47
N HIS A 52 0.63 -2.22 -2.18
CA HIS A 52 0.55 -2.73 -0.81
C HIS A 52 1.68 -2.16 0.07
N ALA A 53 2.90 -2.14 -0.44
CA ALA A 53 4.04 -1.56 0.28
C ALA A 53 3.87 -0.06 0.50
N LEU A 54 3.36 0.65 -0.51
CA LEU A 54 3.10 2.09 -0.40
C LEU A 54 2.04 2.39 0.67
N ILE A 55 0.96 1.62 0.69
CA ILE A 55 -0.10 1.79 1.69
C ILE A 55 0.46 1.56 3.09
N ASP A 56 1.25 0.51 3.30
CA ASP A 56 1.88 0.26 4.59
C ASP A 56 2.77 1.42 5.02
N ALA A 57 3.55 1.97 4.10
CA ALA A 57 4.40 3.12 4.39
C ALA A 57 3.59 4.34 4.82
N LEU A 58 2.52 4.64 4.08
CA LEU A 58 1.67 5.79 4.36
C LEU A 58 0.94 5.66 5.71
N LEU A 59 0.34 4.51 5.96
CA LEU A 59 -0.37 4.26 7.21
C LEU A 59 0.57 4.24 8.41
N SER A 60 1.76 3.67 8.24
CA SER A 60 2.80 3.65 9.27
C SER A 60 3.27 5.05 9.61
N ALA A 61 3.56 5.88 8.60
CA ALA A 61 3.98 7.27 8.81
C ALA A 61 2.92 8.05 9.60
N ALA A 62 1.66 7.86 9.27
CA ALA A 62 0.55 8.53 9.95
C ALA A 62 0.24 7.93 11.33
N GLY A 63 0.77 6.76 11.64
CA GLY A 63 0.50 6.08 12.90
C GLY A 63 -0.91 5.51 12.99
N ILE A 64 -1.55 5.24 11.85
CA ILE A 64 -2.93 4.74 11.79
C ILE A 64 -2.98 3.22 11.84
N GLY A 65 -1.95 2.54 11.33
CA GLY A 65 -1.92 1.10 11.26
C GLY A 65 -1.16 0.60 10.04
N ASP A 66 -1.65 -0.47 9.45
CA ASP A 66 -1.09 -1.05 8.24
C ASP A 66 -2.23 -1.58 7.36
N LEU A 67 -1.87 -2.11 6.19
CA LEU A 67 -2.84 -2.65 5.24
C LEU A 67 -3.73 -3.71 5.89
N GLY A 68 -3.12 -4.64 6.63
CA GLY A 68 -3.84 -5.74 7.25
C GLY A 68 -4.80 -5.30 8.35
N THR A 69 -4.43 -4.32 9.16
CA THR A 69 -5.29 -3.84 10.24
C THR A 69 -6.45 -2.98 9.74
N ILE A 70 -6.25 -2.21 8.68
CA ILE A 70 -7.28 -1.31 8.13
C ILE A 70 -8.23 -2.06 7.19
N PHE A 71 -7.67 -2.79 6.22
CA PHE A 71 -8.48 -3.47 5.20
C PHE A 71 -8.73 -4.94 5.53
N GLY A 72 -7.83 -5.55 6.29
CA GLY A 72 -7.99 -6.89 6.81
C GLY A 72 -7.91 -8.00 5.78
N VAL A 73 -7.85 -9.21 6.31
CA VAL A 73 -7.99 -10.45 5.54
C VAL A 73 -9.35 -11.03 5.91
N GLY A 74 -10.09 -11.53 4.93
CA GLY A 74 -11.40 -12.13 5.17
C GLY A 74 -12.54 -11.14 5.33
N ARG A 75 -12.35 -9.91 4.87
CA ARG A 75 -13.45 -8.93 4.73
C ARG A 75 -14.01 -9.04 3.32
N PRO A 76 -15.25 -9.50 3.15
CA PRO A 76 -15.82 -9.72 1.80
C PRO A 76 -15.81 -8.50 0.90
N GLU A 77 -15.95 -7.30 1.47
CA GLU A 77 -15.95 -6.05 0.74
C GLU A 77 -14.61 -5.75 0.05
N TYR A 78 -13.53 -6.44 0.46
CA TYR A 78 -12.19 -6.23 -0.11
C TYR A 78 -11.65 -7.45 -0.87
N ASP A 79 -12.44 -8.51 -1.05
CA ASP A 79 -11.97 -9.74 -1.69
C ASP A 79 -11.45 -9.51 -3.11
N ASP A 80 -12.16 -8.70 -3.90
CA ASP A 80 -11.82 -8.41 -5.29
C ASP A 80 -11.44 -6.93 -5.50
N VAL A 81 -11.03 -6.26 -4.44
CA VAL A 81 -10.69 -4.84 -4.52
C VAL A 81 -9.39 -4.63 -5.28
N THR A 82 -9.34 -3.57 -6.09
CA THR A 82 -8.10 -3.20 -6.78
C THR A 82 -7.15 -2.44 -5.87
N GLY A 83 -5.86 -2.49 -6.18
CA GLY A 83 -4.86 -1.68 -5.47
C GLY A 83 -5.17 -0.19 -5.57
N GLU A 84 -5.67 0.25 -6.72
CA GLU A 84 -6.08 1.64 -6.92
C GLU A 84 -7.16 2.06 -5.91
N ARG A 85 -8.17 1.22 -5.71
CA ARG A 85 -9.22 1.51 -4.74
C ARG A 85 -8.67 1.54 -3.31
N LEU A 86 -7.83 0.58 -2.94
CA LEU A 86 -7.19 0.57 -1.63
C LEU A 86 -6.38 1.84 -1.39
N LEU A 87 -5.65 2.28 -2.40
CA LEU A 87 -4.84 3.50 -2.31
C LEU A 87 -5.72 4.75 -2.19
N THR A 88 -6.83 4.79 -2.92
CA THR A 88 -7.79 5.89 -2.82
C THR A 88 -8.39 5.97 -1.42
N GLU A 89 -8.79 4.86 -0.84
CA GLU A 89 -9.33 4.81 0.52
C GLU A 89 -8.26 5.20 1.55
N THR A 90 -7.01 4.79 1.33
CA THR A 90 -5.88 5.19 2.16
C THR A 90 -5.68 6.71 2.13
N ARG A 91 -5.74 7.31 0.94
CA ARG A 91 -5.63 8.76 0.79
C ARG A 91 -6.74 9.48 1.57
N GLU A 92 -7.95 8.97 1.53
CA GLU A 92 -9.07 9.53 2.26
C GLU A 92 -8.86 9.44 3.77
N LEU A 93 -8.37 8.30 4.26
CA LEU A 93 -8.03 8.13 5.68
C LEU A 93 -6.95 9.11 6.14
N LEU A 94 -5.92 9.31 5.32
CA LEU A 94 -4.87 10.28 5.60
C LEU A 94 -5.43 11.70 5.68
N ALA A 95 -6.25 12.08 4.70
CA ALA A 95 -6.87 13.41 4.66
C ALA A 95 -7.75 13.64 5.87
N ASP A 96 -8.57 12.67 6.25
CA ASP A 96 -9.44 12.76 7.43
C ASP A 96 -8.63 12.87 8.72
N SER A 97 -7.42 12.34 8.74
CA SER A 97 -6.50 12.42 9.87
C SER A 97 -5.58 13.65 9.83
N GLY A 98 -5.73 14.50 8.84
CA GLY A 98 -4.95 15.73 8.69
C GLY A 98 -3.58 15.54 8.06
N TRP A 99 -3.37 14.46 7.30
CA TRP A 99 -2.10 14.16 6.66
C TRP A 99 -2.17 14.23 5.13
N VAL A 100 -1.05 14.54 4.52
CA VAL A 100 -0.87 14.49 3.07
C VAL A 100 0.50 13.89 2.77
N ALA A 101 0.54 13.02 1.75
CA ALA A 101 1.81 12.46 1.28
C ALA A 101 2.58 13.51 0.48
N LEU A 102 3.87 13.63 0.75
CA LEU A 102 4.75 14.56 0.05
C LEU A 102 5.54 13.85 -1.05
N ASN A 103 6.08 12.68 -0.76
CA ASN A 103 6.79 11.86 -1.74
C ASN A 103 6.79 10.41 -1.28
N ALA A 104 7.05 9.51 -2.20
CA ALA A 104 7.06 8.09 -1.91
C ALA A 104 8.02 7.37 -2.87
N PRO A 105 9.33 7.45 -2.62
CA PRO A 105 10.28 6.68 -3.42
C PRO A 105 10.10 5.19 -3.16
N GLY A 106 10.20 4.40 -4.22
CA GLY A 106 10.04 2.96 -4.12
C GLY A 106 11.05 2.20 -4.96
N GLN A 107 11.27 0.95 -4.60
CA GLN A 107 12.12 0.05 -5.35
C GLN A 107 11.48 -1.32 -5.40
N THR A 108 11.46 -1.93 -6.57
CA THR A 108 10.94 -3.28 -6.78
C THR A 108 12.04 -4.18 -7.31
N VAL A 109 12.06 -5.40 -6.82
CA VAL A 109 12.97 -6.43 -7.32
C VAL A 109 12.20 -7.73 -7.49
N SER A 110 12.61 -8.55 -8.45
CA SER A 110 12.08 -9.89 -8.59
C SER A 110 13.21 -10.90 -8.64
N TYR A 111 12.95 -12.07 -8.04
CA TYR A 111 13.90 -13.16 -8.00
C TYR A 111 13.28 -14.36 -8.72
N THR A 112 14.00 -14.88 -9.71
CA THR A 112 13.56 -16.07 -10.45
C THR A 112 14.18 -17.35 -9.89
N HIS A 113 15.21 -17.21 -9.07
CA HIS A 113 15.91 -18.34 -8.45
C HIS A 113 16.23 -18.01 -7.00
N LEU A 114 15.62 -18.73 -6.13
CA LEU A 114 15.92 -18.71 -4.70
C LEU A 114 16.19 -20.12 -4.24
#